data_91395c2735bdd8bcdfd460f4735be9f3
#
_entry.id   91395c2735bdd8bcdfd460f4735be9f3
#
_cell.length_a   1.000
_cell.length_b   1.000
_cell.length_c   1.000
_cell.angle_alpha   90.00
_cell.angle_beta   90.00
_cell.angle_gamma   90.00
#
_symmetry.space_group_name_H-M   'P 1'
#
loop_
_entity.id
_entity.type
_entity.pdbx_description
1 polymer ?
#
loop_
_entity_poly.entity_id
_entity_poly.type
_entity_poly.pdbx_seq_one_letter_code
_entity_poly.pdbx_strand_id
1 'polypeptide(L)'
;MEYRFELPTKMIIGEGCSKQLGENVKLTGAKHVLCVFDKGVEGAGLVAPLIADMETAGLKVTPFNGVLPDPPMEVIDQCTQLAREAKPDVFVAVGGGSSIDTAKAVNANLSNPGTLRDHAINLNGLKVFPFENPLKPFFALPTTAGTGSEVSPSAVVTDHEAKLKVSVMAPDLVPTMAIIDPALTVGLPVNVTASTGLDAFAHAMEGLMGGLAIFTPSPMRDSFAFTAIELVLESLLPAMKNGKDIKARTDMSYAAFMSILGAGGGLSMGHCLGHAMGEVCSIHNHGFLCASILPYNIEFMAELIPQKLNKLASLFKIDPNGKSVAQIGTAIKSAIQAFYKDCGIPPLKDMGLNLSDTEEIIHHTTSGTWYLLASKKPSEEELTRWIQAVYEGGNA
;
A
#
# COMPACT_ATOMS: atom_id res chain seq x y z
N MET A 1 4.68 1.63 -29.36
CA MET A 1 4.14 1.03 -28.14
C MET A 1 3.13 2.02 -27.55
N GLU A 2 1.89 1.61 -27.30
CA GLU A 2 0.86 2.50 -26.74
C GLU A 2 0.88 2.37 -25.20
N TYR A 3 0.81 3.50 -24.50
CA TYR A 3 0.70 3.56 -23.05
C TYR A 3 -0.63 4.20 -22.68
N ARG A 4 -1.35 3.55 -21.78
CA ARG A 4 -2.52 4.15 -21.13
C ARG A 4 -2.15 4.46 -19.69
N PHE A 5 -2.39 5.68 -19.28
CA PHE A 5 -2.30 6.11 -17.90
C PHE A 5 -3.59 6.83 -17.56
N GLU A 6 -4.29 6.32 -16.58
CA GLU A 6 -5.52 6.90 -16.08
C GLU A 6 -5.39 7.13 -14.57
N LEU A 7 -5.68 8.33 -14.14
CA LEU A 7 -5.84 8.69 -12.74
C LEU A 7 -7.20 9.37 -12.59
N PRO A 8 -8.27 8.60 -12.44
CA PRO A 8 -9.62 9.15 -12.33
C PRO A 8 -9.89 9.84 -11.01
N THR A 9 -9.06 9.60 -9.98
CA THR A 9 -9.17 10.23 -8.67
C THR A 9 -8.86 11.72 -8.74
N LYS A 10 -9.82 12.54 -8.31
CA LYS A 10 -9.54 13.95 -8.00
C LYS A 10 -8.79 14.02 -6.67
N MET A 11 -7.74 14.84 -6.60
CA MET A 11 -6.95 14.97 -5.37
C MET A 11 -6.97 16.40 -4.86
N ILE A 12 -7.14 16.55 -3.54
CA ILE A 12 -6.87 17.77 -2.80
C ILE A 12 -5.78 17.44 -1.79
N ILE A 13 -4.65 18.15 -1.85
CA ILE A 13 -3.47 17.85 -1.04
C ILE A 13 -3.02 19.12 -0.34
N GLY A 14 -2.89 19.07 0.98
CA GLY A 14 -2.34 20.17 1.78
C GLY A 14 -2.85 20.18 3.20
N GLU A 15 -2.11 20.85 4.08
CA GLU A 15 -2.46 20.98 5.50
C GLU A 15 -3.83 21.65 5.68
N GLY A 16 -4.72 20.97 6.42
CA GLY A 16 -6.06 21.45 6.74
C GLY A 16 -7.09 21.27 5.61
N CYS A 17 -6.73 20.64 4.48
CA CYS A 17 -7.66 20.43 3.38
C CYS A 17 -8.83 19.48 3.74
N SER A 18 -8.67 18.63 4.74
CA SER A 18 -9.73 17.76 5.27
C SER A 18 -10.97 18.50 5.78
N LYS A 19 -10.83 19.80 6.14
CA LYS A 19 -11.94 20.67 6.55
C LYS A 19 -12.91 21.04 5.42
N GLN A 20 -12.64 20.59 4.20
CA GLN A 20 -13.51 20.78 3.02
C GLN A 20 -14.29 19.51 2.68
N LEU A 21 -14.24 18.47 3.54
CA LEU A 21 -14.84 17.16 3.28
C LEU A 21 -16.34 17.27 3.03
N GLY A 22 -17.08 17.89 3.96
CA GLY A 22 -18.53 18.01 3.89
C GLY A 22 -19.02 18.73 2.64
N GLU A 23 -18.35 19.83 2.25
CA GLU A 23 -18.65 20.56 1.02
C GLU A 23 -18.40 19.69 -0.22
N ASN A 24 -17.25 19.02 -0.31
CA ASN A 24 -16.91 18.18 -1.46
C ASN A 24 -17.85 16.98 -1.59
N VAL A 25 -18.23 16.34 -0.48
CA VAL A 25 -19.22 15.25 -0.49
C VAL A 25 -20.58 15.77 -0.96
N LYS A 26 -21.03 16.92 -0.49
CA LYS A 26 -22.29 17.53 -0.88
C LYS A 26 -22.38 17.84 -2.38
N LEU A 27 -21.26 18.20 -3.02
CA LEU A 27 -21.20 18.44 -4.46
C LEU A 27 -21.55 17.20 -5.32
N THR A 28 -21.48 16.00 -4.76
CA THR A 28 -21.95 14.78 -5.45
C THR A 28 -23.48 14.64 -5.50
N GLY A 29 -24.19 15.47 -4.77
CA GLY A 29 -25.65 15.35 -4.59
C GLY A 29 -26.06 14.34 -3.52
N ALA A 30 -25.10 13.73 -2.82
CA ALA A 30 -25.34 12.78 -1.74
C ALA A 30 -26.07 13.43 -0.56
N LYS A 31 -26.83 12.61 0.16
CA LYS A 31 -27.54 12.99 1.39
C LYS A 31 -27.14 12.12 2.60
N HIS A 32 -26.66 10.91 2.33
CA HIS A 32 -26.33 9.94 3.38
C HIS A 32 -24.96 9.32 3.12
N VAL A 33 -24.05 9.47 4.07
CA VAL A 33 -22.67 8.99 4.07
C VAL A 33 -22.56 7.73 4.92
N LEU A 34 -21.87 6.69 4.44
CA LEU A 34 -21.26 5.67 5.28
C LEU A 34 -19.80 6.06 5.52
N CYS A 35 -19.45 6.34 6.78
CA CYS A 35 -18.10 6.72 7.19
C CYS A 35 -17.39 5.53 7.83
N VAL A 36 -16.34 5.03 7.16
CA VAL A 36 -15.62 3.80 7.52
C VAL A 36 -14.24 4.16 8.11
N PHE A 37 -13.93 3.66 9.30
CA PHE A 37 -12.70 3.94 10.03
C PHE A 37 -12.41 2.85 11.08
N ASP A 38 -11.22 2.87 11.66
CA ASP A 38 -10.84 2.00 12.77
C ASP A 38 -10.86 2.72 14.12
N LYS A 39 -10.85 1.93 15.20
CA LYS A 39 -10.88 2.45 16.58
C LYS A 39 -9.63 3.26 16.94
N GLY A 40 -8.50 3.01 16.30
CA GLY A 40 -7.26 3.77 16.53
C GLY A 40 -7.39 5.20 16.03
N VAL A 41 -7.92 5.36 14.81
CA VAL A 41 -8.19 6.67 14.20
C VAL A 41 -9.28 7.43 14.96
N GLU A 42 -10.33 6.73 15.43
CA GLU A 42 -11.37 7.30 16.30
C GLU A 42 -10.76 7.76 17.63
N GLY A 43 -9.98 6.90 18.29
CA GLY A 43 -9.33 7.21 19.57
C GLY A 43 -8.30 8.34 19.47
N ALA A 44 -7.71 8.56 18.30
CA ALA A 44 -6.84 9.71 18.01
C ALA A 44 -7.64 11.03 17.84
N GLY A 45 -8.97 10.99 17.85
CA GLY A 45 -9.83 12.18 17.73
C GLY A 45 -9.95 12.73 16.31
N LEU A 46 -9.53 11.98 15.30
CA LEU A 46 -9.50 12.45 13.90
C LEU A 46 -10.88 12.39 13.23
N VAL A 47 -11.74 11.48 13.67
CA VAL A 47 -13.04 11.19 13.02
C VAL A 47 -14.12 12.20 13.38
N ALA A 48 -14.25 12.53 14.67
CA ALA A 48 -15.36 13.36 15.17
C ALA A 48 -15.44 14.74 14.47
N PRO A 49 -14.33 15.48 14.23
CA PRO A 49 -14.39 16.74 13.51
C PRO A 49 -14.85 16.58 12.04
N LEU A 50 -14.48 15.47 11.39
CA LEU A 50 -14.86 15.19 10.00
C LEU A 50 -16.34 14.83 9.88
N ILE A 51 -16.88 14.06 10.84
CA ILE A 51 -18.32 13.78 10.92
C ILE A 51 -19.08 15.09 11.14
N ALA A 52 -18.65 15.93 12.08
CA ALA A 52 -19.29 17.22 12.36
C ALA A 52 -19.28 18.16 11.14
N ASP A 53 -18.21 18.15 10.35
CA ASP A 53 -18.10 18.93 9.09
C ASP A 53 -19.14 18.45 8.07
N MET A 54 -19.25 17.12 7.86
CA MET A 54 -20.25 16.53 6.98
C MET A 54 -21.69 16.82 7.45
N GLU A 55 -21.96 16.71 8.75
CA GLU A 55 -23.29 17.03 9.33
C GLU A 55 -23.64 18.52 9.19
N THR A 56 -22.65 19.40 9.38
CA THR A 56 -22.81 20.85 9.17
C THR A 56 -23.14 21.17 7.72
N ALA A 57 -22.57 20.40 6.77
CA ALA A 57 -22.93 20.50 5.35
C ALA A 57 -24.35 19.96 5.03
N GLY A 58 -25.06 19.39 6.02
CA GLY A 58 -26.43 18.87 5.88
C GLY A 58 -26.51 17.41 5.46
N LEU A 59 -25.41 16.66 5.63
CA LEU A 59 -25.36 15.22 5.33
C LEU A 59 -25.73 14.40 6.57
N LYS A 60 -26.45 13.31 6.36
CA LYS A 60 -26.60 12.26 7.38
C LYS A 60 -25.37 11.37 7.34
N VAL A 61 -24.80 11.04 8.50
CA VAL A 61 -23.63 10.16 8.60
C VAL A 61 -23.96 8.90 9.38
N THR A 62 -23.66 7.74 8.83
CA THR A 62 -23.65 6.45 9.53
C THR A 62 -22.20 6.05 9.72
N PRO A 63 -21.68 5.99 10.96
CA PRO A 63 -20.31 5.56 11.22
C PRO A 63 -20.20 4.04 11.26
N PHE A 64 -19.05 3.51 10.81
CA PHE A 64 -18.59 2.14 11.02
C PHE A 64 -17.15 2.17 11.52
N ASN A 65 -16.91 1.80 12.78
CA ASN A 65 -15.60 1.80 13.44
C ASN A 65 -15.01 0.40 13.66
N GLY A 66 -15.55 -0.59 12.93
CA GLY A 66 -15.18 -2.00 13.08
C GLY A 66 -14.00 -2.46 12.23
N VAL A 67 -13.30 -1.54 11.54
CA VAL A 67 -12.15 -1.91 10.72
C VAL A 67 -11.03 -2.50 11.57
N LEU A 68 -10.42 -3.57 11.06
CA LEU A 68 -9.25 -4.23 11.65
C LEU A 68 -8.05 -4.11 10.68
N PRO A 69 -6.81 -4.16 11.19
CA PRO A 69 -5.63 -4.35 10.34
C PRO A 69 -5.78 -5.59 9.46
N ASP A 70 -5.26 -5.54 8.22
CA ASP A 70 -5.42 -6.61 7.24
C ASP A 70 -6.88 -7.10 7.15
N PRO A 71 -7.83 -6.25 6.73
CA PRO A 71 -9.25 -6.37 7.03
C PRO A 71 -9.79 -7.76 6.64
N PRO A 72 -10.35 -8.52 7.62
CA PRO A 72 -10.93 -9.82 7.33
C PRO A 72 -12.25 -9.70 6.55
N MET A 73 -12.58 -10.73 5.75
CA MET A 73 -13.85 -10.79 5.02
C MET A 73 -15.07 -10.63 5.95
N GLU A 74 -15.00 -11.15 7.17
CA GLU A 74 -16.07 -11.06 8.16
C GLU A 74 -16.37 -9.59 8.52
N VAL A 75 -15.35 -8.74 8.57
CA VAL A 75 -15.51 -7.28 8.80
C VAL A 75 -16.16 -6.61 7.59
N ILE A 76 -15.77 -7.03 6.38
CA ILE A 76 -16.39 -6.54 5.15
C ILE A 76 -17.87 -6.90 5.12
N ASP A 77 -18.24 -8.14 5.49
CA ASP A 77 -19.63 -8.60 5.52
C ASP A 77 -20.46 -7.83 6.55
N GLN A 78 -19.92 -7.61 7.76
CA GLN A 78 -20.58 -6.79 8.81
C GLN A 78 -20.85 -5.37 8.32
N CYS A 79 -19.84 -4.73 7.71
CA CYS A 79 -20.00 -3.39 7.17
C CYS A 79 -20.96 -3.36 5.98
N THR A 80 -20.95 -4.38 5.12
CA THR A 80 -21.89 -4.52 3.99
C THR A 80 -23.33 -4.65 4.49
N GLN A 81 -23.56 -5.41 5.56
CA GLN A 81 -24.88 -5.52 6.16
C GLN A 81 -25.37 -4.16 6.69
N LEU A 82 -24.53 -3.43 7.43
CA LEU A 82 -24.84 -2.07 7.86
C LEU A 82 -25.14 -1.14 6.66
N ALA A 83 -24.39 -1.25 5.58
CA ALA A 83 -24.59 -0.46 4.37
C ALA A 83 -25.94 -0.77 3.69
N ARG A 84 -26.36 -2.04 3.66
CA ARG A 84 -27.68 -2.45 3.14
C ARG A 84 -28.85 -1.83 3.92
N GLU A 85 -28.71 -1.74 5.23
CA GLU A 85 -29.71 -1.13 6.12
C GLU A 85 -29.70 0.39 6.01
N ALA A 86 -28.51 0.99 6.05
CA ALA A 86 -28.34 2.44 5.99
C ALA A 86 -28.65 3.04 4.62
N LYS A 87 -28.39 2.31 3.52
CA LYS A 87 -28.55 2.74 2.13
C LYS A 87 -27.82 4.06 1.84
N PRO A 88 -26.49 4.11 2.04
CA PRO A 88 -25.73 5.33 1.81
C PRO A 88 -25.71 5.70 0.32
N ASP A 89 -25.60 7.00 0.03
CA ASP A 89 -25.38 7.53 -1.31
C ASP A 89 -23.91 7.60 -1.67
N VAL A 90 -23.05 7.71 -0.65
CA VAL A 90 -21.60 7.93 -0.77
C VAL A 90 -20.86 7.24 0.35
N PHE A 91 -19.63 6.83 0.08
CA PHE A 91 -18.70 6.28 1.06
C PHE A 91 -17.62 7.31 1.40
N VAL A 92 -17.22 7.35 2.65
CA VAL A 92 -16.05 8.10 3.14
C VAL A 92 -15.21 7.14 3.98
N ALA A 93 -13.93 6.98 3.66
CA ALA A 93 -12.98 6.26 4.50
C ALA A 93 -12.01 7.23 5.16
N VAL A 94 -11.83 7.11 6.46
CA VAL A 94 -10.84 7.87 7.24
C VAL A 94 -9.92 6.87 7.92
N GLY A 95 -8.67 6.76 7.46
CA GLY A 95 -7.75 5.77 8.01
C GLY A 95 -6.62 5.39 7.08
N GLY A 96 -5.90 4.35 7.43
CA GLY A 96 -4.89 3.74 6.56
C GLY A 96 -5.51 2.87 5.46
N GLY A 97 -4.65 2.11 4.76
CA GLY A 97 -5.06 1.20 3.69
C GLY A 97 -6.20 0.28 4.10
N SER A 98 -6.19 -0.28 5.31
CA SER A 98 -7.25 -1.17 5.80
C SER A 98 -8.63 -0.52 5.81
N SER A 99 -8.75 0.75 6.23
CA SER A 99 -10.03 1.47 6.21
C SER A 99 -10.48 1.78 4.79
N ILE A 100 -9.55 2.17 3.92
CA ILE A 100 -9.83 2.50 2.52
C ILE A 100 -10.24 1.23 1.76
N ASP A 101 -9.52 0.13 1.93
CA ASP A 101 -9.81 -1.15 1.27
C ASP A 101 -11.12 -1.77 1.78
N THR A 102 -11.43 -1.64 3.08
CA THR A 102 -12.73 -2.01 3.63
C THR A 102 -13.85 -1.25 2.92
N ALA A 103 -13.74 0.08 2.79
CA ALA A 103 -14.77 0.88 2.12
C ALA A 103 -14.93 0.53 0.63
N LYS A 104 -13.83 0.28 -0.08
CA LYS A 104 -13.84 -0.20 -1.48
C LYS A 104 -14.56 -1.54 -1.60
N ALA A 105 -14.19 -2.51 -0.76
CA ALA A 105 -14.75 -3.85 -0.77
C ALA A 105 -16.25 -3.84 -0.44
N VAL A 106 -16.66 -3.05 0.55
CA VAL A 106 -18.07 -2.87 0.91
C VAL A 106 -18.85 -2.22 -0.21
N ASN A 107 -18.30 -1.19 -0.86
CA ASN A 107 -18.94 -0.53 -2.00
C ASN A 107 -19.14 -1.50 -3.18
N ALA A 108 -18.15 -2.34 -3.45
CA ALA A 108 -18.26 -3.40 -4.47
C ALA A 108 -19.37 -4.41 -4.13
N ASN A 109 -19.35 -4.97 -2.92
CA ASN A 109 -20.36 -5.95 -2.44
C ASN A 109 -21.78 -5.38 -2.33
N LEU A 110 -21.92 -4.07 -2.06
CA LEU A 110 -23.22 -3.41 -2.00
C LEU A 110 -23.81 -3.18 -3.39
N SER A 111 -22.96 -2.86 -4.36
CA SER A 111 -23.37 -2.39 -5.70
C SER A 111 -23.50 -3.53 -6.70
N ASN A 112 -22.80 -4.65 -6.49
CA ASN A 112 -22.71 -5.73 -7.45
C ASN A 112 -23.20 -7.08 -6.87
N PRO A 113 -23.68 -8.01 -7.73
CA PRO A 113 -24.01 -9.37 -7.31
C PRO A 113 -22.75 -10.18 -6.98
N GLY A 114 -22.93 -11.27 -6.24
CA GLY A 114 -21.82 -12.15 -5.85
C GLY A 114 -21.15 -11.75 -4.54
N THR A 115 -19.95 -12.26 -4.35
CA THR A 115 -19.10 -12.04 -3.17
C THR A 115 -17.74 -11.48 -3.61
N LEU A 116 -16.93 -10.98 -2.69
CA LEU A 116 -15.55 -10.55 -3.02
C LEU A 116 -14.71 -11.67 -3.62
N ARG A 117 -14.95 -12.93 -3.23
CA ARG A 117 -14.25 -14.09 -3.79
C ARG A 117 -14.49 -14.24 -5.29
N ASP A 118 -15.72 -13.93 -5.76
CA ASP A 118 -16.08 -14.01 -7.18
C ASP A 118 -15.37 -12.94 -8.00
N HIS A 119 -14.98 -11.83 -7.40
CA HIS A 119 -14.27 -10.72 -8.01
C HIS A 119 -12.75 -10.73 -7.76
N ALA A 120 -12.25 -11.67 -6.95
CA ALA A 120 -10.85 -11.73 -6.58
C ALA A 120 -9.97 -12.22 -7.72
N ILE A 121 -9.00 -11.41 -8.14
CA ILE A 121 -8.12 -11.75 -9.29
C ILE A 121 -7.22 -12.94 -9.01
N ASN A 122 -6.73 -13.09 -7.79
CA ASN A 122 -5.84 -14.18 -7.40
C ASN A 122 -6.56 -15.52 -7.18
N LEU A 123 -7.87 -15.51 -6.93
CA LEU A 123 -8.67 -16.74 -6.86
C LEU A 123 -9.21 -17.18 -8.22
N ASN A 124 -9.27 -16.29 -9.20
CA ASN A 124 -9.91 -16.52 -10.48
C ASN A 124 -8.90 -16.51 -11.66
N GLY A 125 -7.69 -17.00 -11.44
CA GLY A 125 -6.66 -17.15 -12.47
C GLY A 125 -6.19 -15.83 -13.08
N LEU A 126 -6.05 -14.79 -12.26
CA LEU A 126 -5.60 -13.45 -12.64
C LEU A 126 -6.55 -12.73 -13.61
N LYS A 127 -7.81 -13.10 -13.64
CA LYS A 127 -8.82 -12.40 -14.44
C LYS A 127 -9.37 -11.20 -13.67
N VAL A 128 -9.36 -10.06 -14.31
CA VAL A 128 -10.08 -8.88 -13.85
C VAL A 128 -11.53 -8.99 -14.36
N PHE A 129 -12.49 -8.96 -13.43
CA PHE A 129 -13.91 -8.97 -13.76
C PHE A 129 -14.44 -7.55 -13.63
N PRO A 130 -15.01 -6.97 -14.71
CA PRO A 130 -15.67 -5.68 -14.61
C PRO A 130 -16.88 -5.82 -13.66
N PHE A 131 -17.14 -4.79 -12.91
CA PHE A 131 -18.39 -4.70 -12.15
C PHE A 131 -19.58 -4.49 -13.10
N GLU A 132 -20.70 -5.17 -12.78
CA GLU A 132 -21.93 -5.04 -13.59
C GLU A 132 -22.61 -3.69 -13.36
N ASN A 133 -22.50 -3.17 -12.15
CA ASN A 133 -23.12 -1.92 -11.73
C ASN A 133 -22.07 -0.92 -11.29
N PRO A 134 -22.28 0.39 -11.55
CA PRO A 134 -21.36 1.43 -11.10
C PRO A 134 -21.31 1.48 -9.58
N LEU A 135 -20.12 1.72 -9.05
CA LEU A 135 -19.91 1.92 -7.62
C LEU A 135 -20.42 3.32 -7.21
N LYS A 136 -20.76 3.46 -5.94
CA LYS A 136 -21.11 4.76 -5.36
C LYS A 136 -19.90 5.66 -5.27
N PRO A 137 -20.06 7.00 -5.32
CA PRO A 137 -18.97 7.92 -5.07
C PRO A 137 -18.25 7.57 -3.77
N PHE A 138 -16.92 7.65 -3.80
CA PHE A 138 -16.06 7.27 -2.67
C PHE A 138 -15.00 8.32 -2.42
N PHE A 139 -14.85 8.76 -1.17
CA PHE A 139 -13.87 9.72 -0.69
C PHE A 139 -12.89 9.02 0.26
N ALA A 140 -11.60 9.15 -0.01
CA ALA A 140 -10.55 8.59 0.82
C ALA A 140 -9.76 9.69 1.53
N LEU A 141 -9.66 9.60 2.86
CA LEU A 141 -8.85 10.47 3.71
C LEU A 141 -7.78 9.60 4.41
N PRO A 142 -6.60 9.45 3.79
CA PRO A 142 -5.53 8.65 4.38
C PRO A 142 -5.00 9.31 5.66
N THR A 143 -4.84 8.50 6.72
CA THR A 143 -4.20 8.91 7.97
C THR A 143 -2.82 8.29 8.15
N THR A 144 -2.36 7.49 7.16
CA THR A 144 -1.02 6.92 7.04
C THR A 144 -0.41 7.33 5.71
N ALA A 145 0.90 7.34 5.62
CA ALA A 145 1.63 7.63 4.39
C ALA A 145 2.40 6.38 3.94
N GLY A 146 1.72 5.46 3.26
CA GLY A 146 2.31 4.17 2.86
C GLY A 146 1.63 3.54 1.66
N THR A 147 0.45 3.00 1.84
CA THR A 147 -0.23 2.11 0.89
C THR A 147 -0.61 2.74 -0.44
N GLY A 148 -0.85 4.06 -0.49
CA GLY A 148 -1.39 4.72 -1.69
C GLY A 148 -2.79 4.22 -2.10
N SER A 149 -3.52 3.56 -1.18
CA SER A 149 -4.85 3.01 -1.49
C SER A 149 -5.83 4.09 -1.93
N GLU A 150 -5.63 5.34 -1.55
CA GLU A 150 -6.42 6.50 -1.96
C GLU A 150 -6.39 6.79 -3.46
N VAL A 151 -5.44 6.20 -4.20
CA VAL A 151 -5.33 6.34 -5.67
C VAL A 151 -5.23 5.00 -6.40
N SER A 152 -5.30 3.88 -5.68
CA SER A 152 -5.14 2.55 -6.28
C SER A 152 -6.48 1.93 -6.73
N PRO A 153 -6.49 1.12 -7.81
CA PRO A 153 -7.67 0.41 -8.28
C PRO A 153 -7.88 -0.93 -7.58
N SER A 154 -7.30 -1.13 -6.40
CA SER A 154 -7.34 -2.42 -5.70
C SER A 154 -7.86 -2.28 -4.27
N ALA A 155 -8.44 -3.36 -3.77
CA ALA A 155 -8.72 -3.59 -2.36
C ALA A 155 -8.14 -4.94 -1.96
N VAL A 156 -7.38 -4.98 -0.87
CA VAL A 156 -6.78 -6.20 -0.34
C VAL A 156 -7.44 -6.53 0.99
N VAL A 157 -7.99 -7.75 1.08
CA VAL A 157 -8.68 -8.24 2.28
C VAL A 157 -8.15 -9.63 2.64
N THR A 158 -8.29 -10.02 3.90
CA THR A 158 -7.84 -11.33 4.38
C THR A 158 -9.00 -12.32 4.35
N ASP A 159 -8.81 -13.44 3.67
CA ASP A 159 -9.70 -14.58 3.70
C ASP A 159 -9.14 -15.64 4.65
N HIS A 160 -9.69 -15.70 5.87
CA HIS A 160 -9.23 -16.66 6.87
C HIS A 160 -9.57 -18.11 6.51
N GLU A 161 -10.63 -18.34 5.73
CA GLU A 161 -11.00 -19.68 5.28
C GLU A 161 -10.02 -20.20 4.23
N ALA A 162 -9.66 -19.36 3.27
CA ALA A 162 -8.70 -19.70 2.23
C ALA A 162 -7.23 -19.52 2.72
N LYS A 163 -7.02 -18.92 3.91
CA LYS A 163 -5.71 -18.59 4.48
C LYS A 163 -4.84 -17.77 3.53
N LEU A 164 -5.41 -16.76 2.90
CA LEU A 164 -4.66 -15.89 1.98
C LEU A 164 -5.25 -14.48 1.91
N LYS A 165 -4.42 -13.54 1.44
CA LYS A 165 -4.88 -12.20 1.06
C LYS A 165 -5.55 -12.26 -0.29
N VAL A 166 -6.78 -11.79 -0.33
CA VAL A 166 -7.63 -11.70 -1.53
C VAL A 166 -7.52 -10.31 -2.10
N SER A 167 -7.17 -10.21 -3.38
CA SER A 167 -7.07 -8.95 -4.08
C SER A 167 -8.23 -8.79 -5.07
N VAL A 168 -9.07 -7.80 -4.84
CA VAL A 168 -10.06 -7.35 -5.83
C VAL A 168 -9.46 -6.17 -6.57
N MET A 169 -9.44 -6.23 -7.89
CA MET A 169 -8.88 -5.17 -8.73
C MET A 169 -9.86 -4.81 -9.85
N ALA A 170 -10.25 -3.55 -9.89
CA ALA A 170 -11.06 -2.99 -10.96
C ALA A 170 -10.83 -1.47 -11.07
N PRO A 171 -10.87 -0.87 -12.27
CA PRO A 171 -10.74 0.58 -12.43
C PRO A 171 -11.75 1.38 -11.58
N ASP A 172 -12.95 0.83 -11.39
CA ASP A 172 -14.04 1.45 -10.62
C ASP A 172 -13.77 1.52 -9.10
N LEU A 173 -12.79 0.77 -8.57
CA LEU A 173 -12.41 0.82 -7.15
C LEU A 173 -11.59 2.06 -6.78
N VAL A 174 -11.08 2.78 -7.77
CA VAL A 174 -10.34 4.02 -7.50
C VAL A 174 -11.27 5.04 -6.85
N PRO A 175 -10.89 5.68 -5.73
CA PRO A 175 -11.70 6.70 -5.10
C PRO A 175 -12.08 7.84 -6.06
N THR A 176 -13.30 8.33 -5.97
CA THR A 176 -13.76 9.52 -6.70
C THR A 176 -12.92 10.75 -6.34
N MET A 177 -12.55 10.84 -5.05
CA MET A 177 -11.68 11.91 -4.54
C MET A 177 -10.81 11.39 -3.39
N ALA A 178 -9.54 11.78 -3.41
CA ALA A 178 -8.62 11.65 -2.29
C ALA A 178 -8.38 13.04 -1.66
N ILE A 179 -8.61 13.16 -0.36
CA ILE A 179 -8.31 14.36 0.42
C ILE A 179 -7.12 14.03 1.31
N ILE A 180 -5.94 14.43 0.86
CA ILE A 180 -4.66 14.08 1.48
C ILE A 180 -4.22 15.23 2.36
N ASP A 181 -4.60 15.17 3.64
CA ASP A 181 -4.24 16.15 4.63
C ASP A 181 -3.10 15.64 5.52
N PRO A 182 -1.87 16.14 5.36
CA PRO A 182 -0.73 15.71 6.18
C PRO A 182 -0.95 15.87 7.69
N ALA A 183 -1.82 16.81 8.10
CA ALA A 183 -2.15 17.00 9.51
C ALA A 183 -2.83 15.77 10.13
N LEU A 184 -3.53 14.94 9.34
CA LEU A 184 -4.11 13.68 9.81
C LEU A 184 -3.06 12.60 10.15
N THR A 185 -1.80 12.79 9.74
CA THR A 185 -0.71 11.85 10.01
C THR A 185 0.18 12.26 11.18
N VAL A 186 0.02 13.47 11.73
CA VAL A 186 0.90 14.07 12.77
C VAL A 186 0.93 13.24 14.06
N GLY A 187 -0.19 12.60 14.42
CA GLY A 187 -0.32 11.78 15.63
C GLY A 187 0.15 10.33 15.49
N LEU A 188 0.63 9.92 14.33
CA LEU A 188 1.04 8.53 14.13
C LEU A 188 2.20 8.12 15.04
N PRO A 189 2.13 6.94 15.68
CA PRO A 189 3.27 6.35 16.37
C PRO A 189 4.49 6.18 15.46
N VAL A 190 5.69 6.27 16.04
CA VAL A 190 6.96 6.19 15.29
C VAL A 190 7.08 4.88 14.50
N ASN A 191 6.72 3.74 15.10
CA ASN A 191 6.76 2.44 14.45
C ASN A 191 5.76 2.34 13.27
N VAL A 192 4.57 2.96 13.38
CA VAL A 192 3.61 3.03 12.27
C VAL A 192 4.13 3.94 11.16
N THR A 193 4.71 5.10 11.53
CA THR A 193 5.36 6.00 10.57
C THR A 193 6.47 5.28 9.80
N ALA A 194 7.34 4.54 10.50
CA ALA A 194 8.43 3.77 9.89
C ALA A 194 7.88 2.70 8.94
N SER A 195 6.97 1.87 9.43
CA SER A 195 6.40 0.76 8.64
C SER A 195 5.70 1.26 7.39
N THR A 196 4.82 2.25 7.51
CA THR A 196 4.09 2.76 6.34
C THR A 196 4.99 3.52 5.37
N GLY A 197 5.97 4.29 5.87
CA GLY A 197 6.94 4.96 5.00
C GLY A 197 7.84 3.98 4.24
N LEU A 198 8.21 2.86 4.87
CA LEU A 198 8.96 1.79 4.21
C LEU A 198 8.09 0.97 3.24
N ASP A 199 6.79 0.90 3.46
CA ASP A 199 5.84 0.35 2.50
C ASP A 199 5.80 1.22 1.22
N ALA A 200 5.70 2.55 1.35
CA ALA A 200 5.82 3.46 0.21
C ALA A 200 7.17 3.32 -0.50
N PHE A 201 8.26 3.15 0.24
CA PHE A 201 9.57 2.89 -0.33
C PHE A 201 9.60 1.57 -1.10
N ALA A 202 9.00 0.50 -0.56
CA ALA A 202 8.90 -0.79 -1.21
C ALA A 202 8.10 -0.69 -2.52
N HIS A 203 6.92 -0.07 -2.49
CA HIS A 203 6.11 0.17 -3.68
C HIS A 203 6.90 0.86 -4.79
N ALA A 204 7.61 1.95 -4.46
CA ALA A 204 8.38 2.72 -5.44
C ALA A 204 9.56 1.90 -5.99
N MET A 205 10.34 1.24 -5.14
CA MET A 205 11.45 0.40 -5.56
C MET A 205 10.98 -0.77 -6.44
N GLU A 206 9.92 -1.46 -6.04
CA GLU A 206 9.38 -2.58 -6.80
C GLU A 206 8.70 -2.13 -8.09
N GLY A 207 8.12 -0.94 -8.12
CA GLY A 207 7.60 -0.33 -9.35
C GLY A 207 8.66 -0.16 -10.45
N LEU A 208 9.93 -0.02 -10.08
CA LEU A 208 11.04 0.02 -11.03
C LEU A 208 11.48 -1.37 -11.52
N MET A 209 11.18 -2.44 -10.75
CA MET A 209 11.68 -3.80 -10.94
C MET A 209 10.60 -4.80 -11.32
N GLY A 210 9.33 -4.50 -11.08
CA GLY A 210 8.21 -5.40 -11.34
C GLY A 210 8.09 -5.82 -12.79
N GLY A 211 7.38 -6.91 -13.06
CA GLY A 211 7.21 -7.45 -14.41
C GLY A 211 6.70 -6.41 -15.41
N LEU A 212 5.68 -5.64 -15.03
CA LEU A 212 5.16 -4.57 -15.88
C LEU A 212 6.20 -3.47 -16.16
N ALA A 213 7.08 -3.16 -15.22
CA ALA A 213 8.12 -2.16 -15.42
C ALA A 213 9.18 -2.59 -16.43
N ILE A 214 9.40 -3.89 -16.58
CA ILE A 214 10.37 -4.48 -17.52
C ILE A 214 9.72 -4.74 -18.88
N PHE A 215 8.54 -5.35 -18.90
CA PHE A 215 7.86 -5.67 -20.15
C PHE A 215 7.20 -4.46 -20.82
N THR A 216 6.76 -3.47 -20.04
CA THR A 216 6.12 -2.24 -20.53
C THR A 216 6.74 -1.01 -19.85
N PRO A 217 8.02 -0.67 -20.16
CA PRO A 217 8.70 0.48 -19.53
C PRO A 217 7.93 1.78 -19.76
N SER A 218 7.77 2.60 -18.72
CA SER A 218 7.05 3.88 -18.78
C SER A 218 7.84 4.97 -18.06
N PRO A 219 8.36 5.97 -18.78
CA PRO A 219 9.07 7.09 -18.17
C PRO A 219 8.22 7.84 -17.11
N MET A 220 6.90 7.88 -17.30
CA MET A 220 6.00 8.51 -16.34
C MET A 220 5.96 7.73 -15.02
N ARG A 221 5.73 6.41 -15.07
CA ARG A 221 5.76 5.56 -13.86
C ARG A 221 7.11 5.61 -13.17
N ASP A 222 8.19 5.51 -13.94
CA ASP A 222 9.55 5.60 -13.41
C ASP A 222 9.79 6.95 -12.72
N SER A 223 9.24 8.06 -13.26
CA SER A 223 9.36 9.39 -12.63
C SER A 223 8.63 9.44 -11.28
N PHE A 224 7.43 8.90 -11.19
CA PHE A 224 6.71 8.78 -9.91
C PHE A 224 7.50 7.95 -8.91
N ALA A 225 8.00 6.78 -9.31
CA ALA A 225 8.76 5.90 -8.44
C ALA A 225 10.05 6.56 -7.92
N PHE A 226 10.84 7.18 -8.79
CA PHE A 226 12.08 7.87 -8.39
C PHE A 226 11.81 9.04 -7.45
N THR A 227 10.78 9.84 -7.71
CA THR A 227 10.41 10.95 -6.83
C THR A 227 9.94 10.43 -5.46
N ALA A 228 9.15 9.37 -5.43
CA ALA A 228 8.72 8.75 -4.17
C ALA A 228 9.92 8.23 -3.35
N ILE A 229 10.89 7.56 -4.00
CA ILE A 229 12.12 7.10 -3.33
C ILE A 229 12.89 8.27 -2.73
N GLU A 230 13.09 9.35 -3.51
CA GLU A 230 13.79 10.56 -3.05
C GLU A 230 13.10 11.17 -1.82
N LEU A 231 11.79 11.37 -1.87
CA LEU A 231 11.00 11.90 -0.77
C LEU A 231 11.09 11.02 0.49
N VAL A 232 11.03 9.69 0.36
CA VAL A 232 11.18 8.78 1.50
C VAL A 232 12.58 8.89 2.11
N LEU A 233 13.64 8.86 1.29
CA LEU A 233 15.01 8.96 1.78
C LEU A 233 15.29 10.29 2.50
N GLU A 234 14.64 11.37 2.08
CA GLU A 234 14.81 12.69 2.69
C GLU A 234 13.94 12.91 3.94
N SER A 235 12.71 12.37 3.96
CA SER A 235 11.69 12.82 4.90
C SER A 235 11.20 11.76 5.89
N LEU A 236 11.47 10.45 5.68
CA LEU A 236 11.02 9.42 6.61
C LEU A 236 11.67 9.55 7.99
N LEU A 237 12.99 9.65 8.06
CA LEU A 237 13.70 9.80 9.34
C LEU A 237 13.35 11.12 10.06
N PRO A 238 13.26 12.29 9.39
CA PRO A 238 12.69 13.49 9.97
C PRO A 238 11.28 13.31 10.55
N ALA A 239 10.35 12.67 9.80
CA ALA A 239 8.99 12.40 10.26
C ALA A 239 8.95 11.46 11.48
N MET A 240 9.85 10.47 11.54
CA MET A 240 10.00 9.57 12.68
C MET A 240 10.56 10.30 13.91
N LYS A 241 11.57 11.16 13.71
CA LYS A 241 12.21 11.94 14.78
C LYS A 241 11.29 13.00 15.38
N ASN A 242 10.50 13.65 14.54
CA ASN A 242 9.53 14.66 14.93
C ASN A 242 8.22 14.45 14.17
N GLY A 243 7.30 13.68 14.75
CA GLY A 243 6.00 13.40 14.16
C GLY A 243 5.16 14.65 13.86
N LYS A 244 5.53 15.81 14.40
CA LYS A 244 4.87 17.11 14.16
C LYS A 244 5.52 17.93 13.03
N ASP A 245 6.56 17.42 12.40
CA ASP A 245 7.17 18.07 11.24
C ASP A 245 6.23 17.95 10.04
N ILE A 246 5.42 19.00 9.84
CA ILE A 246 4.40 19.01 8.80
C ILE A 246 4.99 18.94 7.39
N LYS A 247 6.23 19.48 7.20
CA LYS A 247 6.91 19.34 5.91
C LYS A 247 7.24 17.87 5.63
N ALA A 248 7.87 17.20 6.59
CA ALA A 248 8.21 15.79 6.44
C ALA A 248 6.95 14.91 6.27
N ARG A 249 5.86 15.21 6.99
CA ARG A 249 4.56 14.54 6.81
C ARG A 249 3.96 14.79 5.43
N THR A 250 4.09 16.00 4.90
CA THR A 250 3.64 16.34 3.55
C THR A 250 4.44 15.56 2.50
N ASP A 251 5.76 15.56 2.60
CA ASP A 251 6.63 14.82 1.69
C ASP A 251 6.31 13.32 1.71
N MET A 252 6.12 12.73 2.90
CA MET A 252 5.72 11.32 3.02
C MET A 252 4.34 11.05 2.42
N SER A 253 3.38 11.98 2.54
CA SER A 253 2.07 11.86 1.90
C SER A 253 2.19 11.87 0.38
N TYR A 254 3.03 12.72 -0.19
CA TYR A 254 3.35 12.69 -1.63
C TYR A 254 4.03 11.37 -2.01
N ALA A 255 5.01 10.92 -1.23
CA ALA A 255 5.71 9.66 -1.48
C ALA A 255 4.73 8.48 -1.55
N ALA A 256 3.73 8.41 -0.65
CA ALA A 256 2.77 7.32 -0.57
C ALA A 256 1.96 7.17 -1.87
N PHE A 257 1.26 8.19 -2.33
CA PHE A 257 0.47 8.04 -3.55
C PHE A 257 1.34 7.97 -4.81
N MET A 258 2.48 8.68 -4.86
CA MET A 258 3.39 8.58 -6.01
C MET A 258 4.03 7.20 -6.12
N SER A 259 4.33 6.53 -5.00
CA SER A 259 4.90 5.19 -5.00
C SER A 259 3.99 4.18 -5.68
N ILE A 260 2.69 4.19 -5.37
CA ILE A 260 1.72 3.27 -5.98
C ILE A 260 1.43 3.62 -7.45
N LEU A 261 1.43 4.91 -7.81
CA LEU A 261 1.35 5.33 -9.22
C LEU A 261 2.59 4.87 -10.01
N GLY A 262 3.77 4.90 -9.37
CA GLY A 262 5.01 4.37 -9.92
C GLY A 262 4.98 2.85 -10.05
N ALA A 263 4.42 2.15 -9.09
CA ALA A 263 4.24 0.70 -9.14
C ALA A 263 3.30 0.27 -10.29
N GLY A 264 2.32 1.11 -10.64
CA GLY A 264 1.46 0.88 -11.81
C GLY A 264 0.75 -0.47 -11.81
N GLY A 265 0.44 -1.01 -10.65
CA GLY A 265 -0.15 -2.33 -10.46
C GLY A 265 0.82 -3.51 -10.58
N GLY A 266 2.12 -3.26 -10.78
CA GLY A 266 3.16 -4.30 -10.82
C GLY A 266 4.11 -4.20 -9.63
N LEU A 267 4.02 -5.16 -8.71
CA LEU A 267 4.96 -5.34 -7.60
C LEU A 267 5.98 -6.46 -7.90
N SER A 268 6.83 -6.78 -6.96
CA SER A 268 7.93 -7.72 -7.12
C SER A 268 8.05 -8.63 -5.87
N MET A 269 9.24 -9.17 -5.64
CA MET A 269 9.46 -10.19 -4.60
C MET A 269 9.32 -9.64 -3.16
N GLY A 270 9.48 -8.35 -2.92
CA GLY A 270 9.23 -7.75 -1.61
C GLY A 270 7.81 -8.00 -1.14
N HIS A 271 6.83 -7.65 -1.97
CA HIS A 271 5.42 -7.90 -1.66
C HIS A 271 5.04 -9.37 -1.75
N CYS A 272 5.61 -10.16 -2.71
CA CYS A 272 5.32 -11.59 -2.77
C CYS A 272 5.68 -12.30 -1.48
N LEU A 273 6.94 -12.15 -1.05
CA LEU A 273 7.45 -12.83 0.13
C LEU A 273 6.92 -12.19 1.41
N GLY A 274 6.75 -10.84 1.41
CA GLY A 274 6.18 -10.10 2.55
C GLY A 274 4.76 -10.53 2.87
N HIS A 275 3.90 -10.71 1.86
CA HIS A 275 2.53 -11.24 2.03
C HIS A 275 2.56 -12.66 2.59
N ALA A 276 3.36 -13.55 1.98
CA ALA A 276 3.44 -14.94 2.41
C ALA A 276 3.92 -15.07 3.86
N MET A 277 4.94 -14.32 4.27
CA MET A 277 5.39 -14.29 5.66
C MET A 277 4.31 -13.75 6.61
N GLY A 278 3.61 -12.68 6.21
CA GLY A 278 2.52 -12.11 7.01
C GLY A 278 1.36 -13.07 7.21
N GLU A 279 0.98 -13.80 6.19
CA GLU A 279 -0.11 -14.77 6.22
C GLU A 279 0.23 -16.01 7.05
N VAL A 280 1.36 -16.66 6.73
CA VAL A 280 1.78 -17.91 7.37
C VAL A 280 2.12 -17.69 8.86
N CYS A 281 2.86 -16.62 9.17
CA CYS A 281 3.33 -16.35 10.53
C CYS A 281 2.41 -15.39 11.31
N SER A 282 1.30 -14.93 10.74
CA SER A 282 0.36 -13.97 11.36
C SER A 282 1.04 -12.66 11.82
N ILE A 283 1.98 -12.15 11.02
CA ILE A 283 2.69 -10.91 11.31
C ILE A 283 1.96 -9.73 10.67
N HIS A 284 1.41 -8.82 11.49
CA HIS A 284 0.61 -7.68 11.04
C HIS A 284 1.41 -6.38 10.81
N ASN A 285 2.69 -6.48 10.44
CA ASN A 285 3.52 -5.32 10.09
C ASN A 285 3.95 -5.41 8.63
N HIS A 286 2.99 -5.18 7.73
CA HIS A 286 3.13 -5.34 6.28
C HIS A 286 4.35 -4.59 5.71
N GLY A 287 4.50 -3.29 6.03
CA GLY A 287 5.57 -2.48 5.47
C GLY A 287 6.97 -2.97 5.83
N PHE A 288 7.19 -3.45 7.06
CA PHE A 288 8.48 -4.03 7.44
C PHE A 288 8.74 -5.36 6.73
N LEU A 289 7.71 -6.20 6.57
CA LEU A 289 7.85 -7.45 5.84
C LEU A 289 8.25 -7.23 4.38
N CYS A 290 7.52 -6.36 3.67
CA CYS A 290 7.80 -6.08 2.26
C CYS A 290 9.17 -5.40 2.08
N ALA A 291 9.48 -4.41 2.91
CA ALA A 291 10.75 -3.70 2.86
C ALA A 291 11.95 -4.61 3.13
N SER A 292 11.86 -5.54 4.08
CA SER A 292 12.99 -6.40 4.48
C SER A 292 13.58 -7.20 3.31
N ILE A 293 12.79 -7.51 2.29
CA ILE A 293 13.20 -8.29 1.11
C ILE A 293 13.89 -7.43 0.03
N LEU A 294 13.62 -6.12 0.00
CA LEU A 294 14.14 -5.25 -1.07
C LEU A 294 15.65 -5.27 -1.26
N PRO A 295 16.49 -5.32 -0.20
CA PRO A 295 17.94 -5.40 -0.37
C PRO A 295 18.40 -6.58 -1.23
N TYR A 296 17.73 -7.71 -1.09
CA TYR A 296 18.04 -8.92 -1.86
C TYR A 296 17.43 -8.86 -3.25
N ASN A 297 16.22 -8.32 -3.35
CA ASN A 297 15.51 -8.19 -4.61
C ASN A 297 16.22 -7.22 -5.58
N ILE A 298 16.73 -6.06 -5.11
CA ILE A 298 17.45 -5.11 -5.98
C ILE A 298 18.75 -5.72 -6.51
N GLU A 299 19.48 -6.45 -5.69
CA GLU A 299 20.70 -7.15 -6.13
C GLU A 299 20.38 -8.24 -7.17
N PHE A 300 19.33 -9.01 -6.93
CA PHE A 300 18.86 -10.05 -7.85
C PHE A 300 18.38 -9.49 -9.20
N MET A 301 17.74 -8.32 -9.21
CA MET A 301 17.16 -7.70 -10.39
C MET A 301 18.13 -6.77 -11.12
N ALA A 302 19.31 -6.50 -10.58
CA ALA A 302 20.25 -5.50 -11.06
C ALA A 302 20.52 -5.56 -12.58
N GLU A 303 20.79 -6.76 -13.11
CA GLU A 303 21.09 -7.00 -14.52
C GLU A 303 19.92 -6.69 -15.48
N LEU A 304 18.68 -6.65 -14.97
CA LEU A 304 17.50 -6.35 -15.78
C LEU A 304 17.17 -4.85 -15.84
N ILE A 305 17.75 -4.05 -14.94
CA ILE A 305 17.43 -2.63 -14.82
C ILE A 305 18.66 -1.70 -14.81
N PRO A 306 19.70 -1.92 -15.65
CA PRO A 306 20.99 -1.23 -15.54
C PRO A 306 20.86 0.29 -15.61
N GLN A 307 19.97 0.83 -16.44
CA GLN A 307 19.76 2.28 -16.57
C GLN A 307 19.07 2.87 -15.33
N LYS A 308 18.07 2.17 -14.79
CA LYS A 308 17.39 2.59 -13.56
C LYS A 308 18.31 2.46 -12.36
N LEU A 309 19.17 1.44 -12.36
CA LEU A 309 20.13 1.19 -11.29
C LEU A 309 21.12 2.36 -11.11
N ASN A 310 21.62 2.95 -12.21
CA ASN A 310 22.50 4.12 -12.14
C ASN A 310 21.79 5.33 -11.51
N LYS A 311 20.50 5.55 -11.83
CA LYS A 311 19.73 6.62 -11.23
C LYS A 311 19.45 6.36 -9.75
N LEU A 312 19.15 5.11 -9.37
CA LEU A 312 19.03 4.70 -7.97
C LEU A 312 20.35 4.94 -7.21
N ALA A 313 21.49 4.54 -7.78
CA ALA A 313 22.80 4.77 -7.18
C ALA A 313 23.01 6.25 -6.82
N SER A 314 22.60 7.16 -7.70
CA SER A 314 22.69 8.61 -7.44
C SER A 314 21.83 9.06 -6.25
N LEU A 315 20.63 8.51 -6.08
CA LEU A 315 19.76 8.80 -4.92
C LEU A 315 20.39 8.35 -3.60
N PHE A 316 21.09 7.21 -3.62
CA PHE A 316 21.87 6.72 -2.49
C PHE A 316 23.27 7.32 -2.34
N LYS A 317 23.62 8.33 -3.17
CA LYS A 317 24.94 8.99 -3.19
C LYS A 317 26.09 8.01 -3.48
N ILE A 318 25.81 6.99 -4.28
CA ILE A 318 26.78 6.00 -4.75
C ILE A 318 27.28 6.43 -6.12
N ASP A 319 28.62 6.56 -6.29
CA ASP A 319 29.23 6.78 -7.60
C ASP A 319 29.20 5.47 -8.42
N PRO A 320 28.51 5.41 -9.56
CA PRO A 320 28.47 4.22 -10.40
C PRO A 320 29.68 4.08 -11.33
N ASN A 321 30.53 5.12 -11.48
CA ASN A 321 31.65 5.09 -12.42
C ASN A 321 32.65 3.99 -12.09
N GLY A 322 33.04 3.24 -13.11
CA GLY A 322 34.02 2.15 -12.99
C GLY A 322 33.49 0.89 -12.29
N LYS A 323 32.21 0.83 -11.92
CA LYS A 323 31.59 -0.33 -11.30
C LYS A 323 30.77 -1.14 -12.30
N SER A 324 30.78 -2.46 -12.16
CA SER A 324 29.85 -3.34 -12.87
C SER A 324 28.42 -3.17 -12.33
N VAL A 325 27.42 -3.58 -13.12
CA VAL A 325 26.02 -3.58 -12.71
C VAL A 325 25.83 -4.34 -11.39
N ALA A 326 26.45 -5.51 -11.24
CA ALA A 326 26.41 -6.29 -10.01
C ALA A 326 27.00 -5.52 -8.82
N GLN A 327 28.14 -4.85 -8.98
CA GLN A 327 28.75 -4.05 -7.91
C GLN A 327 27.86 -2.86 -7.50
N ILE A 328 27.15 -2.24 -8.45
CA ILE A 328 26.20 -1.18 -8.15
C ILE A 328 25.01 -1.75 -7.38
N GLY A 329 24.47 -2.90 -7.80
CA GLY A 329 23.39 -3.60 -7.09
C GLY A 329 23.75 -3.92 -5.65
N THR A 330 24.93 -4.48 -5.41
CA THR A 330 25.44 -4.78 -4.05
C THR A 330 25.64 -3.50 -3.22
N ALA A 331 26.12 -2.40 -3.83
CA ALA A 331 26.28 -1.14 -3.12
C ALA A 331 24.92 -0.53 -2.71
N ILE A 332 23.90 -0.59 -3.59
CA ILE A 332 22.54 -0.15 -3.27
C ILE A 332 21.92 -1.02 -2.17
N LYS A 333 22.08 -2.36 -2.24
CA LYS A 333 21.66 -3.28 -1.18
C LYS A 333 22.21 -2.82 0.18
N SER A 334 23.52 -2.59 0.26
CA SER A 334 24.16 -2.15 1.49
C SER A 334 23.65 -0.80 2.00
N ALA A 335 23.37 0.14 1.09
CA ALA A 335 22.81 1.45 1.44
C ALA A 335 21.36 1.33 1.97
N ILE A 336 20.54 0.47 1.37
CA ILE A 336 19.19 0.17 1.86
C ILE A 336 19.25 -0.47 3.25
N GLN A 337 20.14 -1.43 3.48
CA GLN A 337 20.30 -2.06 4.79
C GLN A 337 20.71 -1.05 5.87
N ALA A 338 21.60 -0.10 5.54
CA ALA A 338 21.97 0.98 6.45
C ALA A 338 20.76 1.89 6.76
N PHE A 339 19.99 2.27 5.76
CA PHE A 339 18.78 3.07 5.94
C PHE A 339 17.73 2.35 6.81
N TYR A 340 17.55 1.05 6.63
CA TYR A 340 16.64 0.24 7.44
C TYR A 340 17.04 0.13 8.90
N LYS A 341 18.35 0.09 9.17
CA LYS A 341 18.87 0.15 10.53
C LYS A 341 18.49 1.45 11.21
N ASP A 342 18.57 2.58 10.49
CA ASP A 342 18.17 3.89 11.01
C ASP A 342 16.65 3.98 11.19
N CYS A 343 15.86 3.30 10.36
CA CYS A 343 14.41 3.18 10.49
C CYS A 343 13.97 2.20 11.59
N GLY A 344 14.88 1.43 12.16
CA GLY A 344 14.61 0.52 13.26
C GLY A 344 13.83 -0.75 12.90
N ILE A 345 14.02 -1.29 11.67
CA ILE A 345 13.44 -2.60 11.32
C ILE A 345 14.10 -3.66 12.18
N PRO A 346 13.36 -4.40 13.02
CA PRO A 346 13.92 -5.48 13.81
C PRO A 346 14.20 -6.72 12.94
N PRO A 347 15.04 -7.64 13.41
CA PRO A 347 15.11 -9.00 12.87
C PRO A 347 13.71 -9.62 12.85
N LEU A 348 13.31 -10.27 11.75
CA LEU A 348 11.94 -10.78 11.64
C LEU A 348 11.61 -11.91 12.61
N LYS A 349 12.63 -12.59 13.18
CA LYS A 349 12.45 -13.53 14.30
C LYS A 349 11.82 -12.86 15.52
N ASP A 350 12.15 -11.58 15.77
CA ASP A 350 11.60 -10.81 16.89
C ASP A 350 10.16 -10.34 16.61
N MET A 351 9.71 -10.48 15.37
CA MET A 351 8.33 -10.20 14.93
C MET A 351 7.46 -11.45 14.82
N GLY A 352 8.04 -12.65 15.02
CA GLY A 352 7.29 -13.91 14.96
C GLY A 352 7.57 -14.75 13.71
N LEU A 353 8.49 -14.35 12.83
CA LEU A 353 8.92 -15.22 11.73
C LEU A 353 9.57 -16.49 12.31
N ASN A 354 9.16 -17.64 11.81
CA ASN A 354 9.68 -18.93 12.24
C ASN A 354 10.25 -19.70 11.03
N LEU A 355 11.50 -20.14 11.13
CA LEU A 355 12.15 -20.87 10.05
C LEU A 355 11.53 -22.25 9.76
N SER A 356 10.77 -22.84 10.72
CA SER A 356 10.00 -24.05 10.46
C SER A 356 8.92 -23.88 9.38
N ASP A 357 8.49 -22.63 9.14
CA ASP A 357 7.40 -22.31 8.23
C ASP A 357 7.92 -21.97 6.82
N THR A 358 9.24 -22.09 6.60
CA THR A 358 9.90 -21.68 5.33
C THR A 358 9.28 -22.38 4.11
N GLU A 359 8.98 -23.66 4.18
CA GLU A 359 8.39 -24.41 3.05
C GLU A 359 6.99 -23.87 2.70
N GLU A 360 6.15 -23.59 3.71
CA GLU A 360 4.81 -23.03 3.53
C GLU A 360 4.89 -21.60 2.98
N ILE A 361 5.80 -20.78 3.50
CA ILE A 361 6.05 -19.42 2.99
C ILE A 361 6.47 -19.44 1.52
N ILE A 362 7.37 -20.33 1.11
CA ILE A 362 7.80 -20.49 -0.29
C ILE A 362 6.63 -20.92 -1.17
N HIS A 363 5.82 -21.88 -0.70
CA HIS A 363 4.64 -22.32 -1.43
C HIS A 363 3.66 -21.18 -1.69
N HIS A 364 3.32 -20.38 -0.67
CA HIS A 364 2.47 -19.20 -0.81
C HIS A 364 3.10 -18.13 -1.73
N THR A 365 4.40 -17.91 -1.62
CA THR A 365 5.13 -16.96 -2.48
C THR A 365 5.03 -17.35 -3.94
N THR A 366 5.34 -18.62 -4.26
CA THR A 366 5.41 -19.12 -5.65
C THR A 366 4.05 -19.26 -6.32
N SER A 367 2.99 -19.36 -5.52
CA SER A 367 1.60 -19.34 -5.97
C SER A 367 1.03 -17.92 -6.13
N GLY A 368 1.73 -16.91 -5.61
CA GLY A 368 1.27 -15.53 -5.56
C GLY A 368 1.29 -14.83 -6.92
N THR A 369 0.35 -13.89 -7.11
CA THR A 369 0.15 -13.14 -8.36
C THR A 369 1.42 -12.51 -8.88
N TRP A 370 2.15 -11.81 -8.02
CA TRP A 370 3.33 -11.05 -8.42
C TRP A 370 4.53 -11.96 -8.76
N TYR A 371 4.63 -13.12 -8.13
CA TYR A 371 5.61 -14.13 -8.53
C TYR A 371 5.30 -14.70 -9.91
N LEU A 372 4.03 -15.00 -10.18
CA LEU A 372 3.60 -15.52 -11.50
C LEU A 372 3.88 -14.51 -12.62
N LEU A 373 3.72 -13.21 -12.35
CA LEU A 373 3.95 -12.10 -13.29
C LEU A 373 5.39 -11.58 -13.30
N ALA A 374 6.26 -12.09 -12.44
CA ALA A 374 7.64 -11.63 -12.35
C ALA A 374 8.44 -11.91 -13.62
N SER A 375 9.25 -10.95 -14.05
CA SER A 375 10.16 -11.06 -15.20
C SER A 375 11.36 -11.97 -14.93
N LYS A 376 11.76 -12.09 -13.67
CA LYS A 376 12.80 -13.01 -13.18
C LYS A 376 12.32 -13.58 -11.86
N LYS A 377 12.39 -14.90 -11.73
CA LYS A 377 11.89 -15.64 -10.56
C LYS A 377 13.06 -16.20 -9.79
N PRO A 378 13.16 -15.91 -8.49
CA PRO A 378 14.14 -16.57 -7.64
C PRO A 378 13.79 -18.06 -7.50
N SER A 379 14.81 -18.90 -7.39
CA SER A 379 14.65 -20.31 -7.05
C SER A 379 14.22 -20.46 -5.57
N GLU A 380 13.68 -21.64 -5.23
CA GLU A 380 13.35 -21.94 -3.82
C GLU A 380 14.57 -21.83 -2.89
N GLU A 381 15.75 -22.19 -3.38
CA GLU A 381 17.01 -22.03 -2.64
C GLU A 381 17.34 -20.55 -2.39
N GLU A 382 17.10 -19.67 -3.38
CA GLU A 382 17.29 -18.23 -3.22
C GLU A 382 16.27 -17.64 -2.23
N LEU A 383 15.00 -18.04 -2.33
CA LEU A 383 13.96 -17.66 -1.39
C LEU A 383 14.29 -18.09 0.03
N THR A 384 14.74 -19.33 0.22
CA THR A 384 15.19 -19.87 1.53
C THR A 384 16.30 -19.01 2.11
N ARG A 385 17.31 -18.66 1.31
CA ARG A 385 18.42 -17.78 1.76
C ARG A 385 17.92 -16.40 2.16
N TRP A 386 16.96 -15.81 1.42
CA TRP A 386 16.39 -14.51 1.76
C TRP A 386 15.58 -14.56 3.05
N ILE A 387 14.75 -15.60 3.25
CA ILE A 387 14.00 -15.79 4.50
C ILE A 387 14.96 -15.91 5.68
N GLN A 388 16.03 -16.71 5.55
CA GLN A 388 17.01 -16.86 6.60
C GLN A 388 17.74 -15.54 6.91
N ALA A 389 18.11 -14.78 5.89
CA ALA A 389 18.78 -13.50 6.05
C ALA A 389 17.91 -12.47 6.78
N VAL A 390 16.62 -12.35 6.43
CA VAL A 390 15.72 -11.40 7.12
C VAL A 390 15.32 -11.89 8.51
N TYR A 391 15.30 -13.20 8.74
CA TYR A 391 15.12 -13.78 10.07
C TYR A 391 16.20 -13.28 11.04
N GLU A 392 17.46 -13.21 10.60
CA GLU A 392 18.61 -12.74 11.40
C GLU A 392 18.79 -11.21 11.39
N GLY A 393 17.96 -10.45 10.66
CA GLY A 393 18.07 -8.99 10.57
C GLY A 393 18.96 -8.50 9.43
N GLY A 394 19.15 -9.30 8.39
CA GLY A 394 19.83 -8.88 7.15
C GLY A 394 21.35 -8.81 7.24
N ASN A 395 21.96 -9.36 8.26
CA ASN A 395 23.41 -9.37 8.49
C ASN A 395 24.07 -10.71 8.16
N ALA A 396 23.44 -11.56 7.36
CA ALA A 396 24.01 -12.83 6.90
C ALA A 396 24.72 -12.70 5.56
#